data_bcbbbb49051e7b6ad8adba1d45cab243
#
_entry.id   bcbbbb49051e7b6ad8adba1d45cab243
#
_cell.length_a   1.000
_cell.length_b   1.000
_cell.length_c   1.000
_cell.angle_alpha   90.00
_cell.angle_beta   90.00
_cell.angle_gamma   90.00
#
_symmetry.space_group_name_H-M   'P 1'
#
loop_
_entity.id
_entity.type
_entity.pdbx_description
1 polymer ?
#
loop_
_entity_poly.entity_id
_entity_poly.type
_entity_poly.pdbx_seq_one_letter_code
_entity_poly.pdbx_strand_id
1 'polypeptide(L)'
;MEYKNILFTVEDGVATLTFNRPKALNAMNSETMAELQSAVTHCKNDEGIKVLILTGAGEKAFVAGADIAQMQEMKPHQALAFMEMGQETLRLLETMPKPSIAAVNGYALGGGTEISLACDIRFASEKAVFGQPEILIGIIPGWGGTQRLPRIVGMGRAKELIMGGEQIDARRAYEIGLVNRIYPADQLLIETRKFALKLTGLPGFALKMAKHSINFGYDLALDNATRLEAECCAQCFSTDDQKEGMDAFLKKRKPLFTGR
;
A
#
# COMPACT_ATOMS: atom_id res chain seq x y z
N MET A 1 -19.15 3.88 -8.51
CA MET A 1 -18.77 5.17 -7.88
C MET A 1 -18.06 6.00 -8.93
N GLU A 2 -18.43 7.24 -9.11
CA GLU A 2 -17.67 8.16 -9.96
C GLU A 2 -16.76 9.01 -9.09
N TYR A 3 -15.47 8.94 -9.36
CA TYR A 3 -14.43 9.77 -8.78
C TYR A 3 -13.91 10.73 -9.83
N LYS A 4 -13.44 11.90 -9.43
CA LYS A 4 -12.93 12.93 -10.33
C LYS A 4 -11.42 12.76 -10.58
N ASN A 5 -10.70 12.43 -9.54
CA ASN A 5 -9.22 12.37 -9.51
C ASN A 5 -8.69 10.94 -9.44
N ILE A 6 -9.56 9.94 -9.40
CA ILE A 6 -9.21 8.52 -9.32
C ILE A 6 -10.02 7.76 -10.37
N LEU A 7 -9.37 6.83 -11.08
CA LEU A 7 -10.06 5.79 -11.83
C LEU A 7 -10.12 4.55 -10.94
N PHE A 8 -11.29 3.91 -10.89
CA PHE A 8 -11.49 2.74 -10.06
C PHE A 8 -12.20 1.65 -10.87
N THR A 9 -11.56 0.49 -10.99
CA THR A 9 -12.10 -0.66 -11.72
C THR A 9 -12.00 -1.92 -10.85
N VAL A 10 -12.95 -2.85 -11.04
CA VAL A 10 -12.93 -4.15 -10.37
C VAL A 10 -13.09 -5.24 -11.42
N GLU A 11 -12.17 -6.18 -11.46
CA GLU A 11 -12.19 -7.31 -12.38
C GLU A 11 -11.56 -8.54 -11.69
N ASP A 12 -12.22 -9.70 -11.76
CA ASP A 12 -11.77 -10.97 -11.17
C ASP A 12 -11.41 -10.89 -9.67
N GLY A 13 -12.13 -10.05 -8.91
CA GLY A 13 -11.87 -9.83 -7.48
C GLY A 13 -10.67 -8.93 -7.19
N VAL A 14 -10.06 -8.34 -8.21
CA VAL A 14 -8.98 -7.36 -8.08
C VAL A 14 -9.54 -5.97 -8.35
N ALA A 15 -9.49 -5.09 -7.35
CA ALA A 15 -9.72 -3.66 -7.53
C ALA A 15 -8.42 -3.00 -7.97
N THR A 16 -8.49 -2.13 -8.99
CA THR A 16 -7.39 -1.26 -9.40
C THR A 16 -7.79 0.18 -9.23
N LEU A 17 -7.06 0.88 -8.36
CA LEU A 17 -7.17 2.30 -8.12
C LEU A 17 -6.03 3.01 -8.85
N THR A 18 -6.37 3.92 -9.76
CA THR A 18 -5.39 4.69 -10.52
C THR A 18 -5.54 6.17 -10.17
N PHE A 19 -4.51 6.78 -9.57
CA PHE A 19 -4.47 8.23 -9.37
C PHE A 19 -4.46 8.92 -10.72
N ASN A 20 -5.41 9.81 -10.99
CA ASN A 20 -5.67 10.34 -12.33
C ASN A 20 -5.63 11.87 -12.39
N ARG A 21 -4.51 12.43 -11.98
CA ARG A 21 -4.15 13.85 -12.15
C ARG A 21 -2.81 13.99 -12.90
N PRO A 22 -2.62 13.38 -14.10
CA PRO A 22 -1.30 13.26 -14.74
C PRO A 22 -0.66 14.61 -15.06
N LYS A 23 -1.46 15.67 -15.29
CA LYS A 23 -0.95 17.04 -15.49
C LYS A 23 -0.29 17.64 -14.24
N ALA A 24 -0.67 17.17 -13.06
CA ALA A 24 -0.08 17.53 -11.77
C ALA A 24 0.80 16.40 -11.21
N LEU A 25 1.32 15.51 -12.06
CA LEU A 25 2.10 14.32 -11.64
C LEU A 25 1.39 13.49 -10.55
N ASN A 26 0.07 13.41 -10.62
CA ASN A 26 -0.80 12.71 -9.67
C ASN A 26 -0.70 13.22 -8.21
N ALA A 27 -0.27 14.48 -8.01
CA ALA A 27 -0.16 15.07 -6.67
C ALA A 27 -1.49 15.05 -5.93
N MET A 28 -1.41 14.80 -4.61
CA MET A 28 -2.57 14.61 -3.72
C MET A 28 -3.04 15.94 -3.14
N ASN A 29 -4.24 16.36 -3.51
CA ASN A 29 -4.97 17.40 -2.81
C ASN A 29 -6.02 16.77 -1.85
N SER A 30 -6.72 17.60 -1.06
CA SER A 30 -7.73 17.13 -0.11
C SER A 30 -8.85 16.33 -0.77
N GLU A 31 -9.28 16.73 -1.99
CA GLU A 31 -10.32 16.03 -2.76
C GLU A 31 -9.83 14.61 -3.16
N THR A 32 -8.61 14.49 -3.68
CA THR A 32 -8.03 13.19 -4.05
C THR A 32 -7.81 12.29 -2.83
N MET A 33 -7.44 12.88 -1.68
CA MET A 33 -7.29 12.13 -0.42
C MET A 33 -8.64 11.59 0.06
N ALA A 34 -9.70 12.40 0.00
CA ALA A 34 -11.07 11.96 0.35
C ALA A 34 -11.58 10.86 -0.60
N GLU A 35 -11.28 10.96 -1.89
CA GLU A 35 -11.59 9.92 -2.87
C GLU A 35 -10.83 8.61 -2.58
N LEU A 36 -9.53 8.69 -2.23
CA LEU A 36 -8.74 7.53 -1.82
C LEU A 36 -9.36 6.86 -0.57
N GLN A 37 -9.71 7.65 0.45
CA GLN A 37 -10.37 7.14 1.66
C GLN A 37 -11.68 6.42 1.34
N SER A 38 -12.51 7.01 0.48
CA SER A 38 -13.77 6.43 0.01
C SER A 38 -13.54 5.12 -0.73
N ALA A 39 -12.58 5.07 -1.66
CA ALA A 39 -12.27 3.89 -2.45
C ALA A 39 -11.72 2.74 -1.58
N VAL A 40 -10.84 3.05 -0.62
CA VAL A 40 -10.31 2.04 0.34
C VAL A 40 -11.43 1.53 1.24
N THR A 41 -12.33 2.41 1.70
CA THR A 41 -13.51 2.00 2.48
C THR A 41 -14.43 1.09 1.68
N HIS A 42 -14.65 1.39 0.39
CA HIS A 42 -15.39 0.51 -0.49
C HIS A 42 -14.71 -0.85 -0.64
N CYS A 43 -13.41 -0.88 -0.93
CA CYS A 43 -12.64 -2.13 -1.01
C CYS A 43 -12.72 -2.96 0.28
N LYS A 44 -12.70 -2.31 1.44
CA LYS A 44 -12.83 -2.98 2.74
C LYS A 44 -14.16 -3.72 2.87
N ASN A 45 -15.27 -3.10 2.42
CA ASN A 45 -16.63 -3.54 2.70
C ASN A 45 -17.23 -4.44 1.60
N ASP A 46 -16.74 -4.35 0.36
CA ASP A 46 -17.26 -5.13 -0.77
C ASP A 46 -16.64 -6.53 -0.81
N GLU A 47 -17.41 -7.57 -0.52
CA GLU A 47 -16.96 -8.98 -0.51
C GLU A 47 -16.48 -9.48 -1.88
N GLY A 48 -16.92 -8.87 -2.97
CA GLY A 48 -16.46 -9.17 -4.33
C GLY A 48 -15.01 -8.75 -4.58
N ILE A 49 -14.47 -7.78 -3.81
CA ILE A 49 -13.09 -7.33 -3.90
C ILE A 49 -12.23 -8.13 -2.93
N LYS A 50 -11.17 -8.77 -3.42
CA LYS A 50 -10.23 -9.59 -2.63
C LYS A 50 -8.84 -8.97 -2.51
N VAL A 51 -8.41 -8.17 -3.49
CA VAL A 51 -7.08 -7.53 -3.55
C VAL A 51 -7.24 -6.12 -4.12
N LEU A 52 -6.46 -5.16 -3.61
CA LEU A 52 -6.38 -3.80 -4.12
C LEU A 52 -5.01 -3.53 -4.73
N ILE A 53 -4.97 -3.02 -5.97
CA ILE A 53 -3.78 -2.47 -6.62
C ILE A 53 -3.92 -0.96 -6.66
N LEU A 54 -2.85 -0.23 -6.32
CA LEU A 54 -2.73 1.22 -6.47
C LEU A 54 -1.65 1.52 -7.53
N THR A 55 -1.95 2.43 -8.46
CA THR A 55 -1.00 2.89 -9.48
C THR A 55 -1.30 4.33 -9.90
N GLY A 56 -0.44 4.95 -10.72
CA GLY A 56 -0.63 6.31 -11.25
C GLY A 56 -0.98 6.30 -12.74
N ALA A 57 -1.84 7.21 -13.15
CA ALA A 57 -2.13 7.45 -14.57
C ALA A 57 -0.92 8.09 -15.27
N GLY A 58 -0.71 7.71 -16.54
CA GLY A 58 0.42 8.16 -17.34
C GLY A 58 1.71 7.44 -16.99
N GLU A 59 2.80 7.87 -17.64
CA GLU A 59 4.10 7.20 -17.55
C GLU A 59 5.07 7.83 -16.53
N LYS A 60 4.75 9.04 -16.04
CA LYS A 60 5.70 9.85 -15.28
C LYS A 60 5.67 9.63 -13.78
N ALA A 61 4.48 9.46 -13.21
CA ALA A 61 4.35 9.43 -11.76
C ALA A 61 3.33 8.42 -11.28
N PHE A 62 3.67 7.76 -10.20
CA PHE A 62 2.71 7.13 -9.31
C PHE A 62 1.95 8.24 -8.56
N VAL A 63 2.62 8.94 -7.67
CA VAL A 63 2.17 10.15 -6.96
C VAL A 63 3.41 10.98 -6.60
N ALA A 64 3.50 12.22 -7.10
CA ALA A 64 4.63 13.10 -6.82
C ALA A 64 4.39 14.04 -5.62
N GLY A 65 3.85 13.48 -4.53
CA GLY A 65 3.67 14.20 -3.27
C GLY A 65 2.29 14.81 -3.07
N ALA A 66 2.18 15.65 -2.04
CA ALA A 66 1.02 16.48 -1.79
C ALA A 66 1.01 17.68 -2.76
N ASP A 67 -0.17 18.23 -3.02
CA ASP A 67 -0.34 19.43 -3.87
C ASP A 67 0.17 20.67 -3.12
N ILE A 68 1.39 21.08 -3.45
CA ILE A 68 2.09 22.21 -2.79
C ILE A 68 1.33 23.52 -2.93
N ALA A 69 0.64 23.73 -4.07
CA ALA A 69 -0.16 24.93 -4.27
C ALA A 69 -1.32 25.02 -3.27
N GLN A 70 -1.90 23.87 -2.89
CA GLN A 70 -2.91 23.84 -1.82
C GLN A 70 -2.28 24.08 -0.44
N MET A 71 -1.07 23.58 -0.21
CA MET A 71 -0.45 23.62 1.12
C MET A 71 0.17 25.01 1.46
N GLN A 72 0.62 25.75 0.46
CA GLN A 72 1.37 26.98 0.62
C GLN A 72 0.71 28.00 1.55
N GLU A 73 -0.61 28.13 1.47
CA GLU A 73 -1.39 29.11 2.24
C GLU A 73 -2.00 28.54 3.53
N MET A 74 -1.70 27.26 3.87
CA MET A 74 -2.26 26.63 5.06
C MET A 74 -1.68 27.21 6.33
N LYS A 75 -2.55 27.56 7.27
CA LYS A 75 -2.18 27.84 8.66
C LYS A 75 -1.90 26.52 9.40
N PRO A 76 -1.15 26.56 10.53
CA PRO A 76 -0.77 25.32 11.24
C PRO A 76 -1.93 24.36 11.55
N HIS A 77 -3.10 24.88 11.97
CA HIS A 77 -4.27 24.04 12.26
C HIS A 77 -4.88 23.40 10.99
N GLN A 78 -4.81 24.07 9.84
CA GLN A 78 -5.28 23.53 8.56
C GLN A 78 -4.30 22.47 8.05
N ALA A 79 -3.00 22.72 8.18
CA ALA A 79 -1.97 21.76 7.87
C ALA A 79 -2.10 20.50 8.75
N LEU A 80 -2.34 20.66 10.06
CA LEU A 80 -2.59 19.54 10.96
C LEU A 80 -3.78 18.69 10.49
N ALA A 81 -4.93 19.31 10.24
CA ALA A 81 -6.12 18.60 9.75
C ALA A 81 -5.87 17.85 8.42
N PHE A 82 -5.08 18.44 7.50
CA PHE A 82 -4.71 17.78 6.25
C PHE A 82 -3.76 16.58 6.47
N MET A 83 -2.80 16.71 7.40
CA MET A 83 -1.93 15.60 7.77
C MET A 83 -2.70 14.48 8.46
N GLU A 84 -3.60 14.79 9.38
CA GLU A 84 -4.46 13.82 10.08
C GLU A 84 -5.35 13.06 9.09
N MET A 85 -6.00 13.75 8.14
CA MET A 85 -6.78 13.11 7.07
C MET A 85 -5.92 12.10 6.27
N GLY A 86 -4.70 12.48 5.90
CA GLY A 86 -3.78 11.58 5.21
C GLY A 86 -3.38 10.37 6.07
N GLN A 87 -3.04 10.60 7.35
CA GLN A 87 -2.68 9.52 8.27
C GLN A 87 -3.82 8.53 8.50
N GLU A 88 -5.05 9.02 8.69
CA GLU A 88 -6.24 8.19 8.83
C GLU A 88 -6.50 7.35 7.57
N THR A 89 -6.39 7.98 6.40
CA THR A 89 -6.58 7.30 5.11
C THR A 89 -5.53 6.20 4.91
N LEU A 90 -4.25 6.50 5.18
CA LEU A 90 -3.19 5.52 5.03
C LEU A 90 -3.26 4.42 6.10
N ARG A 91 -3.71 4.73 7.31
CA ARG A 91 -3.99 3.72 8.33
C ARG A 91 -5.14 2.78 7.89
N LEU A 92 -6.20 3.33 7.29
CA LEU A 92 -7.29 2.52 6.75
C LEU A 92 -6.78 1.55 5.66
N LEU A 93 -5.91 2.02 4.76
CA LEU A 93 -5.27 1.19 3.72
C LEU A 93 -4.40 0.08 4.34
N GLU A 94 -3.55 0.44 5.30
CA GLU A 94 -2.64 -0.47 6.00
C GLU A 94 -3.38 -1.56 6.78
N THR A 95 -4.49 -1.19 7.45
CA THR A 95 -5.26 -2.11 8.30
C THR A 95 -6.43 -2.78 7.59
N MET A 96 -6.69 -2.45 6.33
CA MET A 96 -7.73 -3.10 5.52
C MET A 96 -7.51 -4.63 5.52
N PRO A 97 -8.57 -5.45 5.76
CA PRO A 97 -8.43 -6.91 5.91
C PRO A 97 -8.19 -7.66 4.57
N LYS A 98 -7.69 -6.96 3.57
CA LYS A 98 -7.39 -7.48 2.23
C LYS A 98 -5.99 -7.03 1.81
N PRO A 99 -5.26 -7.83 1.02
CA PRO A 99 -3.96 -7.43 0.51
C PRO A 99 -4.05 -6.18 -0.38
N SER A 100 -3.04 -5.31 -0.24
CA SER A 100 -2.84 -4.12 -1.06
C SER A 100 -1.46 -4.11 -1.70
N ILE A 101 -1.38 -3.71 -2.97
CA ILE A 101 -0.15 -3.71 -3.76
C ILE A 101 0.03 -2.33 -4.39
N ALA A 102 1.11 -1.65 -4.09
CA ALA A 102 1.53 -0.47 -4.83
C ALA A 102 2.28 -0.91 -6.10
N ALA A 103 1.75 -0.59 -7.27
CA ALA A 103 2.42 -0.71 -8.56
C ALA A 103 2.98 0.67 -8.94
N VAL A 104 4.21 0.93 -8.52
CA VAL A 104 4.86 2.24 -8.63
C VAL A 104 5.44 2.41 -10.03
N ASN A 105 4.72 3.11 -10.90
CA ASN A 105 5.04 3.25 -12.32
C ASN A 105 6.02 4.38 -12.66
N GLY A 106 6.31 5.29 -11.73
CA GLY A 106 7.18 6.45 -11.92
C GLY A 106 7.52 7.13 -10.60
N TYR A 107 7.49 8.46 -10.56
CA TYR A 107 7.78 9.21 -9.34
C TYR A 107 6.82 8.86 -8.19
N ALA A 108 7.38 8.42 -7.08
CA ALA A 108 6.72 8.25 -5.78
C ALA A 108 7.49 9.12 -4.78
N LEU A 109 7.09 10.39 -4.65
CA LEU A 109 7.82 11.37 -3.84
C LEU A 109 6.95 11.84 -2.67
N GLY A 110 7.54 12.07 -1.51
CA GLY A 110 6.82 12.53 -0.35
C GLY A 110 5.60 11.67 -0.04
N GLY A 111 4.42 12.29 -0.05
CA GLY A 111 3.15 11.59 0.14
C GLY A 111 2.95 10.37 -0.78
N GLY A 112 3.55 10.36 -1.98
CA GLY A 112 3.52 9.21 -2.88
C GLY A 112 4.34 8.03 -2.35
N THR A 113 5.51 8.29 -1.79
CA THR A 113 6.26 7.27 -1.05
C THR A 113 5.44 6.79 0.16
N GLU A 114 4.83 7.70 0.94
CA GLU A 114 4.03 7.38 2.12
C GLU A 114 2.82 6.49 1.79
N ILE A 115 2.12 6.76 0.68
CA ILE A 115 1.04 5.89 0.17
C ILE A 115 1.60 4.50 -0.17
N SER A 116 2.74 4.42 -0.85
CA SER A 116 3.36 3.15 -1.19
C SER A 116 3.77 2.36 0.05
N LEU A 117 4.27 3.04 1.10
CA LEU A 117 4.66 2.44 2.38
C LEU A 117 3.46 1.87 3.15
N ALA A 118 2.28 2.45 3.00
CA ALA A 118 1.05 1.96 3.62
C ALA A 118 0.43 0.75 2.92
N CYS A 119 0.88 0.43 1.69
CA CYS A 119 0.52 -0.83 1.03
C CYS A 119 1.32 -2.00 1.60
N ASP A 120 0.77 -3.21 1.54
CA ASP A 120 1.44 -4.43 2.02
C ASP A 120 2.66 -4.77 1.17
N ILE A 121 2.55 -4.61 -0.15
CA ILE A 121 3.56 -5.00 -1.13
C ILE A 121 3.82 -3.82 -2.07
N ARG A 122 5.08 -3.64 -2.47
CA ARG A 122 5.53 -2.62 -3.43
C ARG A 122 6.25 -3.26 -4.59
N PHE A 123 5.65 -3.16 -5.77
CA PHE A 123 6.32 -3.46 -7.04
C PHE A 123 6.62 -2.15 -7.76
N ALA A 124 7.76 -2.07 -8.38
CA ALA A 124 8.22 -0.86 -9.05
C ALA A 124 8.53 -1.11 -10.53
N SER A 125 8.24 -0.12 -11.35
CA SER A 125 8.87 0.01 -12.67
C SER A 125 10.36 0.25 -12.49
N GLU A 126 11.18 -0.21 -13.44
CA GLU A 126 12.60 0.16 -13.54
C GLU A 126 12.83 1.68 -13.61
N LYS A 127 11.78 2.44 -14.03
CA LYS A 127 11.78 3.91 -14.12
C LYS A 127 11.29 4.59 -12.83
N ALA A 128 10.89 3.83 -11.82
CA ALA A 128 10.37 4.40 -10.59
C ALA A 128 11.46 5.11 -9.78
N VAL A 129 11.07 6.21 -9.17
CA VAL A 129 11.93 7.03 -8.31
C VAL A 129 11.21 7.27 -7.00
N PHE A 130 11.89 7.01 -5.89
CA PHE A 130 11.37 7.18 -4.53
C PHE A 130 12.14 8.28 -3.80
N GLY A 131 11.48 8.95 -2.88
CA GLY A 131 12.12 9.94 -2.02
C GLY A 131 11.17 10.56 -1.03
N GLN A 132 11.75 11.20 0.00
CA GLN A 132 11.03 12.01 0.99
C GLN A 132 11.66 13.42 0.99
N PRO A 133 11.39 14.23 -0.07
CA PRO A 133 12.07 15.50 -0.29
C PRO A 133 11.46 16.68 0.49
N GLU A 134 10.57 16.45 1.42
CA GLU A 134 9.82 17.46 2.17
C GLU A 134 10.72 18.46 2.89
N ILE A 135 11.90 18.03 3.33
CA ILE A 135 12.88 18.91 3.99
C ILE A 135 13.36 20.04 3.08
N LEU A 136 13.38 19.82 1.76
CA LEU A 136 13.82 20.82 0.78
C LEU A 136 12.82 21.97 0.62
N ILE A 137 11.59 21.79 1.12
CA ILE A 137 10.54 22.83 1.14
C ILE A 137 10.18 23.25 2.57
N GLY A 138 11.04 22.94 3.55
CA GLY A 138 10.91 23.42 4.94
C GLY A 138 9.91 22.68 5.82
N ILE A 139 9.50 21.48 5.44
CA ILE A 139 8.61 20.62 6.23
C ILE A 139 9.19 19.21 6.36
N ILE A 140 8.49 18.33 7.06
CA ILE A 140 8.82 16.91 7.18
C ILE A 140 7.70 16.05 6.55
N PRO A 141 7.94 14.75 6.25
CA PRO A 141 6.87 13.82 5.87
C PRO A 141 5.74 13.83 6.91
N GLY A 142 4.50 14.01 6.46
CA GLY A 142 3.35 14.23 7.34
C GLY A 142 2.34 13.08 7.39
N TRP A 143 2.39 12.13 6.45
CA TRP A 143 1.44 11.03 6.36
C TRP A 143 2.01 9.69 6.86
N GLY A 144 3.07 9.75 7.66
CA GLY A 144 3.68 8.61 8.35
C GLY A 144 5.00 8.13 7.76
N GLY A 145 5.60 8.87 6.81
CA GLY A 145 6.91 8.54 6.23
C GLY A 145 8.01 8.44 7.28
N THR A 146 8.04 9.34 8.26
CA THR A 146 9.00 9.31 9.36
C THR A 146 8.86 8.07 10.26
N GLN A 147 7.73 7.36 10.17
CA GLN A 147 7.44 6.18 10.98
C GLN A 147 7.53 4.88 10.18
N ARG A 148 6.93 4.83 8.97
CA ARG A 148 6.91 3.61 8.16
C ARG A 148 8.25 3.35 7.47
N LEU A 149 8.89 4.39 6.93
CA LEU A 149 10.16 4.20 6.20
C LEU A 149 11.24 3.56 7.09
N PRO A 150 11.53 4.04 8.33
CA PRO A 150 12.56 3.41 9.15
C PRO A 150 12.23 1.99 9.58
N ARG A 151 10.95 1.63 9.66
CA ARG A 151 10.52 0.25 9.94
C ARG A 151 10.76 -0.71 8.78
N ILE A 152 10.85 -0.18 7.56
CA ILE A 152 11.07 -0.98 6.34
C ILE A 152 12.55 -1.04 5.97
N VAL A 153 13.25 0.10 5.93
CA VAL A 153 14.63 0.17 5.42
C VAL A 153 15.70 0.31 6.52
N GLY A 154 15.27 0.43 7.76
CA GLY A 154 16.13 0.70 8.91
C GLY A 154 16.37 2.20 9.15
N MET A 155 16.69 2.53 10.41
CA MET A 155 16.75 3.90 10.91
C MET A 155 17.80 4.78 10.17
N GLY A 156 18.98 4.23 9.88
CA GLY A 156 20.06 4.98 9.23
C GLY A 156 19.68 5.43 7.82
N ARG A 157 19.19 4.50 6.98
CA ARG A 157 18.77 4.78 5.61
C ARG A 157 17.55 5.71 5.55
N ALA A 158 16.60 5.55 6.47
CA ALA A 158 15.46 6.45 6.55
C ALA A 158 15.88 7.88 6.88
N LYS A 159 16.82 8.08 7.81
CA LYS A 159 17.37 9.41 8.14
C LYS A 159 18.13 10.00 6.95
N GLU A 160 18.96 9.22 6.25
CA GLU A 160 19.64 9.64 5.03
C GLU A 160 18.65 10.19 4.00
N LEU A 161 17.61 9.44 3.67
CA LEU A 161 16.61 9.83 2.67
C LEU A 161 15.76 11.02 3.12
N ILE A 162 15.30 11.05 4.38
CA ILE A 162 14.41 12.12 4.87
C ILE A 162 15.19 13.40 5.14
N MET A 163 16.35 13.33 5.80
CA MET A 163 17.12 14.52 6.18
C MET A 163 17.93 15.07 5.01
N GLY A 164 18.36 14.20 4.07
CA GLY A 164 19.04 14.60 2.83
C GLY A 164 18.07 15.09 1.76
N GLY A 165 16.80 14.63 1.81
CA GLY A 165 15.81 14.91 0.78
C GLY A 165 16.14 14.29 -0.58
N GLU A 166 17.01 13.28 -0.57
CA GLU A 166 17.48 12.64 -1.80
C GLU A 166 16.44 11.73 -2.42
N GLN A 167 16.57 11.56 -3.74
CA GLN A 167 15.77 10.62 -4.51
C GLN A 167 16.62 9.41 -4.86
N ILE A 168 16.02 8.23 -4.83
CA ILE A 168 16.65 6.96 -5.20
C ILE A 168 15.87 6.30 -6.33
N ASP A 169 16.58 5.60 -7.21
CA ASP A 169 15.99 4.81 -8.28
C ASP A 169 15.39 3.49 -7.76
N ALA A 170 14.68 2.80 -8.64
CA ALA A 170 14.05 1.52 -8.33
C ALA A 170 15.06 0.46 -7.86
N ARG A 171 16.27 0.44 -8.42
CA ARG A 171 17.32 -0.51 -8.07
C ARG A 171 17.80 -0.29 -6.64
N ARG A 172 18.10 0.97 -6.29
CA ARG A 172 18.51 1.31 -4.92
C ARG A 172 17.37 1.02 -3.94
N ALA A 173 16.12 1.35 -4.30
CA ALA A 173 14.94 1.03 -3.49
C ALA A 173 14.80 -0.48 -3.23
N TYR A 174 15.09 -1.32 -4.22
CA TYR A 174 15.10 -2.78 -4.06
C TYR A 174 16.25 -3.26 -3.16
N GLU A 175 17.46 -2.74 -3.36
CA GLU A 175 18.66 -3.12 -2.57
C GLU A 175 18.49 -2.82 -1.07
N ILE A 176 17.78 -1.75 -0.73
CA ILE A 176 17.53 -1.39 0.68
C ILE A 176 16.27 -2.01 1.28
N GLY A 177 15.53 -2.82 0.49
CA GLY A 177 14.31 -3.50 0.94
C GLY A 177 13.04 -2.65 0.92
N LEU A 178 13.09 -1.45 0.32
CA LEU A 178 11.90 -0.60 0.14
C LEU A 178 10.92 -1.21 -0.86
N VAL A 179 11.42 -1.86 -1.91
CA VAL A 179 10.64 -2.46 -3.00
C VAL A 179 10.83 -3.98 -3.02
N ASN A 180 9.76 -4.72 -3.22
CA ASN A 180 9.77 -6.18 -3.25
C ASN A 180 10.21 -6.75 -4.61
N ARG A 181 9.89 -6.07 -5.72
CA ARG A 181 10.23 -6.48 -7.09
C ARG A 181 10.32 -5.29 -8.03
N ILE A 182 11.17 -5.42 -9.05
CA ILE A 182 11.28 -4.46 -10.15
C ILE A 182 10.89 -5.16 -11.45
N TYR A 183 10.17 -4.45 -12.31
CA TYR A 183 9.75 -4.92 -13.62
C TYR A 183 10.03 -3.86 -14.70
N PRO A 184 10.20 -4.25 -15.96
CA PRO A 184 10.12 -3.32 -17.09
C PRO A 184 8.82 -2.53 -17.05
N ALA A 185 8.83 -1.28 -17.50
CA ALA A 185 7.71 -0.37 -17.35
C ALA A 185 6.40 -0.92 -17.95
N ASP A 186 6.48 -1.57 -19.10
CA ASP A 186 5.36 -2.20 -19.81
C ASP A 186 4.86 -3.50 -19.13
N GLN A 187 5.67 -4.12 -18.27
CA GLN A 187 5.35 -5.37 -17.57
C GLN A 187 4.82 -5.14 -16.14
N LEU A 188 5.03 -3.96 -15.56
CA LEU A 188 4.70 -3.69 -14.15
C LEU A 188 3.25 -4.07 -13.81
N LEU A 189 2.26 -3.52 -14.51
CA LEU A 189 0.85 -3.78 -14.21
C LEU A 189 0.44 -5.22 -14.54
N ILE A 190 1.00 -5.80 -15.59
CA ILE A 190 0.75 -7.18 -15.99
C ILE A 190 1.19 -8.14 -14.87
N GLU A 191 2.42 -8.01 -14.40
CA GLU A 191 2.97 -8.87 -13.36
C GLU A 191 2.35 -8.59 -11.98
N THR A 192 1.98 -7.33 -11.70
CA THR A 192 1.24 -6.97 -10.48
C THR A 192 -0.14 -7.63 -10.48
N ARG A 193 -0.89 -7.55 -11.59
CA ARG A 193 -2.20 -8.20 -11.72
C ARG A 193 -2.10 -9.72 -11.60
N LYS A 194 -1.11 -10.32 -12.24
CA LYS A 194 -0.84 -11.76 -12.14
C LYS A 194 -0.60 -12.19 -10.70
N PHE A 195 0.17 -11.41 -9.94
CA PHE A 195 0.39 -11.67 -8.51
C PHE A 195 -0.90 -11.46 -7.69
N ALA A 196 -1.67 -10.39 -7.98
CA ALA A 196 -2.95 -10.15 -7.33
C ALA A 196 -3.95 -11.29 -7.58
N LEU A 197 -4.06 -11.78 -8.81
CA LEU A 197 -4.90 -12.93 -9.17
C LEU A 197 -4.45 -14.22 -8.44
N LYS A 198 -3.15 -14.40 -8.18
CA LYS A 198 -2.71 -15.51 -7.33
C LYS A 198 -3.27 -15.37 -5.91
N LEU A 199 -3.28 -14.15 -5.35
CA LEU A 199 -3.82 -13.90 -4.01
C LEU A 199 -5.33 -14.08 -3.93
N THR A 200 -6.09 -13.73 -4.99
CA THR A 200 -7.56 -13.93 -4.99
C THR A 200 -7.95 -15.41 -4.92
N GLY A 201 -7.06 -16.31 -5.31
CA GLY A 201 -7.25 -17.77 -5.24
C GLY A 201 -6.82 -18.39 -3.91
N LEU A 202 -6.37 -17.60 -2.93
CA LEU A 202 -5.96 -18.08 -1.61
C LEU A 202 -7.07 -17.86 -0.56
N PRO A 203 -7.02 -18.57 0.58
CA PRO A 203 -8.01 -18.40 1.66
C PRO A 203 -8.00 -16.98 2.21
N GLY A 204 -9.04 -16.21 1.92
CA GLY A 204 -9.11 -14.79 2.27
C GLY A 204 -9.03 -14.54 3.77
N PHE A 205 -9.62 -15.41 4.59
CA PHE A 205 -9.54 -15.30 6.05
C PHE A 205 -8.11 -15.52 6.56
N ALA A 206 -7.37 -16.49 6.02
CA ALA A 206 -5.98 -16.71 6.40
C ALA A 206 -5.07 -15.54 5.97
N LEU A 207 -5.29 -14.95 4.78
CA LEU A 207 -4.59 -13.72 4.35
C LEU A 207 -4.86 -12.55 5.31
N LYS A 208 -6.12 -12.36 5.72
CA LYS A 208 -6.52 -11.36 6.72
C LYS A 208 -5.79 -11.59 8.05
N MET A 209 -5.77 -12.82 8.55
CA MET A 209 -5.13 -13.14 9.84
C MET A 209 -3.61 -12.97 9.78
N ALA A 210 -2.96 -13.38 8.68
CA ALA A 210 -1.54 -13.16 8.47
C ALA A 210 -1.18 -11.66 8.45
N LYS A 211 -1.91 -10.85 7.69
CA LYS A 211 -1.74 -9.39 7.66
C LYS A 211 -1.96 -8.78 9.05
N HIS A 212 -3.01 -9.19 9.75
CA HIS A 212 -3.32 -8.71 11.10
C HIS A 212 -2.20 -9.02 12.08
N SER A 213 -1.75 -10.27 12.14
CA SER A 213 -0.68 -10.71 13.03
C SER A 213 0.63 -9.96 12.77
N ILE A 214 1.01 -9.78 11.49
CA ILE A 214 2.21 -9.03 11.13
C ILE A 214 2.09 -7.56 11.52
N ASN A 215 1.02 -6.86 11.14
CA ASN A 215 0.88 -5.43 11.37
C ASN A 215 0.78 -5.07 12.85
N PHE A 216 0.01 -5.83 13.62
CA PHE A 216 -0.23 -5.53 15.05
C PHE A 216 0.79 -6.20 15.97
N GLY A 217 1.47 -7.25 15.51
CA GLY A 217 2.54 -7.91 16.27
C GLY A 217 3.88 -7.17 16.19
N TYR A 218 4.12 -6.41 15.13
CA TYR A 218 5.46 -5.84 14.84
C TYR A 218 6.02 -4.93 15.96
N ASP A 219 5.17 -4.13 16.60
CA ASP A 219 5.59 -3.22 17.68
C ASP A 219 5.41 -3.83 19.10
N LEU A 220 4.98 -5.10 19.19
CA LEU A 220 4.86 -5.79 20.47
C LEU A 220 6.18 -6.45 20.88
N ALA A 221 6.34 -6.69 22.20
CA ALA A 221 7.38 -7.61 22.68
C ALA A 221 7.15 -9.00 22.07
N LEU A 222 8.22 -9.72 21.72
CA LEU A 222 8.17 -10.99 20.98
C LEU A 222 7.18 -12.00 21.59
N ASP A 223 7.19 -12.15 22.91
CA ASP A 223 6.29 -13.10 23.61
C ASP A 223 4.79 -12.76 23.40
N ASN A 224 4.45 -11.47 23.37
CA ASN A 224 3.08 -11.02 23.10
C ASN A 224 2.74 -11.14 21.61
N ALA A 225 3.69 -10.84 20.72
CA ALA A 225 3.53 -10.98 19.28
C ALA A 225 3.28 -12.44 18.87
N THR A 226 4.06 -13.39 19.41
CA THR A 226 3.88 -14.83 19.14
C THR A 226 2.59 -15.39 19.74
N ARG A 227 2.10 -14.84 20.86
CA ARG A 227 0.77 -15.17 21.37
C ARG A 227 -0.33 -14.69 20.42
N LEU A 228 -0.26 -13.44 19.92
CA LEU A 228 -1.19 -12.93 18.92
C LEU A 228 -1.18 -13.78 17.64
N GLU A 229 0.01 -14.20 17.18
CA GLU A 229 0.15 -15.08 16.03
C GLU A 229 -0.55 -16.41 16.25
N ALA A 230 -0.36 -17.05 17.41
CA ALA A 230 -1.00 -18.31 17.76
C ALA A 230 -2.54 -18.19 17.78
N GLU A 231 -3.07 -17.09 18.33
CA GLU A 231 -4.51 -16.79 18.36
C GLU A 231 -5.05 -16.59 16.93
N CYS A 232 -4.36 -15.82 16.09
CA CYS A 232 -4.71 -15.62 14.69
C CYS A 232 -4.69 -16.93 13.90
N CYS A 233 -3.66 -17.75 14.10
CA CYS A 233 -3.56 -19.07 13.47
C CYS A 233 -4.71 -19.99 13.91
N ALA A 234 -5.00 -20.06 15.21
CA ALA A 234 -6.10 -20.88 15.74
C ALA A 234 -7.45 -20.47 15.17
N GLN A 235 -7.71 -19.18 14.96
CA GLN A 235 -8.94 -18.70 14.32
C GLN A 235 -9.12 -19.24 12.89
N CYS A 236 -8.05 -19.49 12.14
CA CYS A 236 -8.17 -20.09 10.81
C CYS A 236 -8.80 -21.47 10.83
N PHE A 237 -8.69 -22.22 11.92
CA PHE A 237 -9.30 -23.56 12.08
C PHE A 237 -10.83 -23.54 12.18
N SER A 238 -11.45 -22.37 12.31
CA SER A 238 -12.90 -22.21 12.26
C SER A 238 -13.48 -22.15 10.84
N THR A 239 -12.62 -22.12 9.80
CA THR A 239 -13.03 -21.93 8.40
C THR A 239 -13.13 -23.26 7.64
N ASP A 240 -14.01 -23.31 6.65
CA ASP A 240 -14.09 -24.44 5.72
C ASP A 240 -12.86 -24.49 4.80
N ASP A 241 -12.30 -23.33 4.45
CA ASP A 241 -11.07 -23.22 3.64
C ASP A 241 -9.88 -23.91 4.31
N GLN A 242 -9.78 -23.88 5.65
CA GLN A 242 -8.72 -24.60 6.37
C GLN A 242 -8.86 -26.12 6.18
N LYS A 243 -10.07 -26.67 6.32
CA LYS A 243 -10.34 -28.10 6.14
C LYS A 243 -10.06 -28.54 4.71
N GLU A 244 -10.55 -27.75 3.74
CA GLU A 244 -10.32 -27.99 2.32
C GLU A 244 -8.82 -27.97 1.99
N GLY A 245 -8.09 -26.97 2.49
CA GLY A 245 -6.66 -26.84 2.24
C GLY A 245 -5.85 -28.03 2.73
N MET A 246 -6.12 -28.51 3.95
CA MET A 246 -5.46 -29.67 4.54
C MET A 246 -5.83 -30.97 3.83
N ASP A 247 -7.12 -31.17 3.51
CA ASP A 247 -7.58 -32.34 2.77
C ASP A 247 -6.98 -32.41 1.37
N ALA A 248 -6.98 -31.26 0.65
CA ALA A 248 -6.37 -31.17 -0.67
C ALA A 248 -4.89 -31.48 -0.65
N PHE A 249 -4.17 -30.97 0.37
CA PHE A 249 -2.73 -31.23 0.54
C PHE A 249 -2.46 -32.73 0.75
N LEU A 250 -3.18 -33.37 1.66
CA LEU A 250 -3.04 -34.80 1.96
C LEU A 250 -3.38 -35.69 0.75
N LYS A 251 -4.38 -35.29 -0.04
CA LYS A 251 -4.82 -35.99 -1.25
C LYS A 251 -4.05 -35.58 -2.51
N LYS A 252 -3.06 -34.69 -2.40
CA LYS A 252 -2.22 -34.20 -3.52
C LYS A 252 -3.06 -33.64 -4.70
N ARG A 253 -4.14 -32.93 -4.39
CA ARG A 253 -4.99 -32.24 -5.36
C ARG A 253 -4.95 -30.71 -5.17
N LYS A 254 -5.41 -29.97 -6.15
CA LYS A 254 -5.57 -28.51 -6.03
C LYS A 254 -6.75 -28.21 -5.09
N PRO A 255 -6.58 -27.31 -4.08
CA PRO A 255 -7.68 -26.88 -3.22
C PRO A 255 -8.67 -25.97 -3.98
N LEU A 256 -9.92 -25.95 -3.52
CA LEU A 256 -10.99 -25.06 -4.00
C LEU A 256 -11.49 -24.23 -2.82
N PHE A 257 -10.86 -23.07 -2.61
CA PHE A 257 -11.21 -22.18 -1.51
C PHE A 257 -12.47 -21.37 -1.84
N THR A 258 -13.36 -21.23 -0.86
CA THR A 258 -14.65 -20.54 -0.99
C THR A 258 -14.70 -19.22 -0.22
N GLY A 259 -13.70 -18.96 0.65
CA GLY A 259 -13.64 -17.79 1.52
C GLY A 259 -14.50 -17.94 2.79
N ARG A 260 -14.94 -19.13 3.13
CA ARG A 260 -15.81 -19.43 4.28
C ARG A 260 -15.12 -20.25 5.35
#